data_8acde5bce86b2041e090bd7086ac82ba
#
_entry.id   8acde5bce86b2041e090bd7086ac82ba
#
_cell.length_a   1.000
_cell.length_b   1.000
_cell.length_c   1.000
_cell.angle_alpha   90.00
_cell.angle_beta   90.00
_cell.angle_gamma   90.00
#
_symmetry.space_group_name_H-M   'P 1'
#
loop_
_entity.id
_entity.type
_entity.pdbx_description
1 polymer ?
#
loop_
_entity_poly.entity_id
_entity_poly.type
_entity_poly.pdbx_seq_one_letter_code
_entity_poly.pdbx_strand_id
1 'polypeptide(L)'
;TKMVVELLESQGVKVFSNKTGSNFVRGVGAALLSESSWTGKLNADIAVLELDEAHATHFVKLVKPRYSLLLNVMRDQLDRFGEIDYTAELLKKIGENTTKSVVLNANDTLLGKKAFSKDFSNVVKFGFDQKLAEFFPNDDEMHSENIKKAHQKISADVLLKGFSEDSADIVWGGKVKRFNLKISGIHNILNLTAAIALVDEI
;
A
#
# COMPACT_ATOMS: atom_id res chain seq x y z
N THR A 1 3.58 6.24 -2.10
CA THR A 1 3.26 7.52 -1.42
C THR A 1 2.95 8.61 -2.43
N LYS A 2 3.84 8.91 -3.39
CA LYS A 2 3.67 10.02 -4.36
C LYS A 2 2.31 9.99 -5.09
N MET A 3 1.88 8.84 -5.62
CA MET A 3 0.59 8.70 -6.32
C MET A 3 -0.61 9.02 -5.42
N VAL A 4 -0.58 8.58 -4.16
CA VAL A 4 -1.64 8.90 -3.19
C VAL A 4 -1.73 10.40 -2.96
N VAL A 5 -0.57 11.06 -2.77
CA VAL A 5 -0.49 12.52 -2.60
C VAL A 5 -1.06 13.24 -3.83
N GLU A 6 -0.61 12.88 -5.04
CA GLU A 6 -1.08 13.51 -6.29
C GLU A 6 -2.60 13.31 -6.51
N LEU A 7 -3.13 12.13 -6.20
CA LEU A 7 -4.57 11.85 -6.31
C LEU A 7 -5.39 12.70 -5.32
N LEU A 8 -4.94 12.84 -4.07
CA LEU A 8 -5.62 13.66 -3.07
C LEU A 8 -5.52 15.16 -3.41
N GLU A 9 -4.33 15.65 -3.79
CA GLU A 9 -4.12 17.03 -4.17
C GLU A 9 -4.95 17.42 -5.42
N SER A 10 -5.12 16.49 -6.37
CA SER A 10 -5.98 16.72 -7.55
C SER A 10 -7.45 16.92 -7.19
N GLN A 11 -7.87 16.49 -6.00
CA GLN A 11 -9.22 16.68 -5.45
C GLN A 11 -9.31 17.91 -4.52
N GLY A 12 -8.24 18.70 -4.42
CA GLY A 12 -8.20 19.91 -3.59
C GLY A 12 -7.84 19.67 -2.12
N VAL A 13 -7.44 18.45 -1.76
CA VAL A 13 -7.04 18.11 -0.39
C VAL A 13 -5.59 18.58 -0.16
N LYS A 14 -5.34 19.28 0.94
CA LYS A 14 -3.97 19.68 1.34
C LYS A 14 -3.29 18.51 2.04
N VAL A 15 -2.21 18.02 1.46
CA VAL A 15 -1.51 16.82 1.93
C VAL A 15 -0.15 17.18 2.53
N PHE A 16 0.09 16.74 3.76
CA PHE A 16 1.43 16.65 4.33
C PHE A 16 2.02 15.27 4.00
N SER A 17 3.29 15.20 3.61
CA SER A 17 3.99 13.92 3.45
C SER A 17 5.49 14.05 3.78
N ASN A 18 6.12 12.95 4.22
CA ASN A 18 7.56 12.91 4.48
C ASN A 18 8.36 12.79 3.18
N LYS A 19 8.39 13.88 2.39
CA LYS A 19 8.95 13.94 1.02
C LYS A 19 10.45 13.65 0.92
N THR A 20 11.20 13.75 2.01
CA THR A 20 12.67 13.69 2.03
C THR A 20 13.24 12.28 2.11
N GLY A 21 12.44 11.25 1.82
CA GLY A 21 12.92 9.86 1.76
C GLY A 21 13.28 9.23 3.11
N SER A 22 13.05 9.92 4.22
CA SER A 22 13.24 9.37 5.55
C SER A 22 11.96 8.71 6.03
N ASN A 23 11.90 7.37 5.91
CA ASN A 23 10.82 6.52 6.34
C ASN A 23 10.90 6.12 7.83
N PHE A 24 11.78 6.79 8.60
CA PHE A 24 11.93 6.62 10.03
C PHE A 24 11.15 7.68 10.82
N VAL A 25 10.78 7.38 12.06
CA VAL A 25 10.06 8.29 12.95
C VAL A 25 10.74 9.67 13.07
N ARG A 26 12.09 9.69 13.11
CA ARG A 26 12.86 10.96 13.14
C ARG A 26 12.67 11.79 11.88
N GLY A 27 12.56 11.15 10.71
CA GLY A 27 12.34 11.84 9.45
C GLY A 27 10.95 12.45 9.36
N VAL A 28 9.93 11.76 9.87
CA VAL A 28 8.58 12.31 10.01
C VAL A 28 8.59 13.53 10.94
N GLY A 29 9.28 13.42 12.11
CA GLY A 29 9.42 14.54 13.04
C GLY A 29 10.11 15.75 12.44
N ALA A 30 11.19 15.55 11.67
CA ALA A 30 11.90 16.62 10.99
C ALA A 30 11.03 17.29 9.90
N ALA A 31 10.30 16.50 9.12
CA ALA A 31 9.37 17.02 8.11
C ALA A 31 8.23 17.82 8.76
N LEU A 32 7.66 17.32 9.87
CA LEU A 32 6.64 18.04 10.64
C LEU A 32 7.16 19.39 11.14
N LEU A 33 8.36 19.43 11.69
CA LEU A 33 8.97 20.66 12.18
C LEU A 33 9.22 21.66 11.05
N SER A 34 9.65 21.21 9.86
CA SER A 34 9.93 22.09 8.73
C SER A 34 8.68 22.68 8.08
N GLU A 35 7.53 21.99 8.15
CA GLU A 35 6.28 22.43 7.53
C GLU A 35 5.28 23.03 8.53
N SER A 36 5.56 22.93 9.82
CA SER A 36 4.74 23.55 10.85
C SER A 36 4.98 25.05 10.98
N SER A 37 3.93 25.80 11.24
CA SER A 37 4.02 27.22 11.59
C SER A 37 4.73 27.39 12.94
N TRP A 38 5.13 28.62 13.26
CA TRP A 38 5.67 29.00 14.59
C TRP A 38 4.74 28.66 15.76
N THR A 39 3.44 28.50 15.49
CA THR A 39 2.44 28.08 16.49
C THR A 39 2.24 26.56 16.54
N GLY A 40 3.07 25.77 15.82
CA GLY A 40 2.96 24.32 15.76
C GLY A 40 1.79 23.80 14.90
N LYS A 41 1.12 24.67 14.14
CA LYS A 41 0.04 24.25 13.24
C LYS A 41 0.58 23.79 11.89
N LEU A 42 0.14 22.62 11.44
CA LEU A 42 0.37 22.10 10.10
C LEU A 42 -0.77 22.56 9.19
N ASN A 43 -0.43 23.14 8.02
CA ASN A 43 -1.43 23.56 7.04
C ASN A 43 -1.75 22.41 6.09
N ALA A 44 -2.32 21.34 6.62
CA ALA A 44 -2.72 20.17 5.87
C ALA A 44 -4.03 19.59 6.43
N ASP A 45 -4.83 19.01 5.52
CA ASP A 45 -6.07 18.32 5.86
C ASP A 45 -5.81 16.86 6.23
N ILE A 46 -4.76 16.27 5.64
CA ILE A 46 -4.35 14.89 5.85
C ILE A 46 -2.83 14.73 5.80
N ALA A 47 -2.31 13.79 6.58
CA ALA A 47 -0.92 13.35 6.51
C ALA A 47 -0.82 11.98 5.82
N VAL A 48 -0.02 11.88 4.76
CA VAL A 48 0.31 10.64 4.06
C VAL A 48 1.77 10.33 4.33
N LEU A 49 2.01 9.30 5.15
CA LEU A 49 3.34 8.95 5.63
C LEU A 49 3.79 7.61 5.04
N GLU A 50 5.03 7.57 4.57
CA GLU A 50 5.73 6.34 4.23
C GLU A 50 6.65 5.97 5.38
N LEU A 51 6.44 4.79 5.94
CA LEU A 51 7.19 4.29 7.09
C LEU A 51 7.72 2.90 6.82
N ASP A 52 8.93 2.64 7.28
CA ASP A 52 9.48 1.31 7.44
C ASP A 52 8.64 0.50 8.45
N GLU A 53 8.44 -0.80 8.23
CA GLU A 53 7.54 -1.65 9.01
C GLU A 53 7.88 -1.69 10.49
N ALA A 54 9.17 -1.80 10.83
CA ALA A 54 9.62 -1.85 12.21
C ALA A 54 9.37 -0.51 12.91
N HIS A 55 9.61 0.61 12.21
CA HIS A 55 9.37 1.95 12.74
C HIS A 55 7.89 2.28 12.80
N ALA A 56 7.09 1.81 11.81
CA ALA A 56 5.66 1.98 11.79
C ALA A 56 4.98 1.36 13.01
N THR A 57 5.44 0.19 13.49
CA THR A 57 4.88 -0.45 14.70
C THR A 57 5.07 0.38 15.97
N HIS A 58 6.13 1.18 16.06
CA HIS A 58 6.31 2.14 17.15
C HIS A 58 5.44 3.38 16.96
N PHE A 59 5.35 3.87 15.72
CA PHE A 59 4.56 5.05 15.39
C PHE A 59 3.06 4.84 15.67
N VAL A 60 2.48 3.70 15.26
CA VAL A 60 1.04 3.42 15.43
C VAL A 60 0.61 3.26 16.91
N LYS A 61 1.54 3.02 17.81
CA LYS A 61 1.25 3.03 19.25
C LYS A 61 1.01 4.45 19.79
N LEU A 62 1.62 5.44 19.17
CA LEU A 62 1.52 6.85 19.56
C LEU A 62 0.44 7.57 18.77
N VAL A 63 0.36 7.31 17.46
CA VAL A 63 -0.58 7.93 16.54
C VAL A 63 -1.27 6.84 15.75
N LYS A 64 -2.51 6.54 16.09
CA LYS A 64 -3.31 5.53 15.36
C LYS A 64 -3.72 6.07 14.00
N PRO A 65 -3.30 5.41 12.89
CA PRO A 65 -3.72 5.84 11.57
C PRO A 65 -5.22 5.62 11.36
N ARG A 66 -5.84 6.47 10.58
CA ARG A 66 -7.21 6.24 10.12
C ARG A 66 -7.23 5.19 9.02
N TYR A 67 -6.25 5.24 8.14
CA TYR A 67 -6.10 4.37 6.97
C TYR A 67 -4.67 3.84 6.90
N SER A 68 -4.51 2.60 6.48
CA SER A 68 -3.21 1.99 6.21
C SER A 68 -3.23 1.27 4.87
N LEU A 69 -2.14 1.39 4.12
CA LEU A 69 -1.93 0.68 2.86
C LEU A 69 -0.80 -0.32 3.02
N LEU A 70 -1.12 -1.60 2.88
CA LEU A 70 -0.18 -2.72 2.94
C LEU A 70 0.00 -3.29 1.53
N LEU A 71 1.19 -3.08 0.94
CA LEU A 71 1.43 -3.40 -0.47
C LEU A 71 1.78 -4.87 -0.68
N ASN A 72 2.78 -5.38 0.04
CA ASN A 72 3.27 -6.74 -0.07
C ASN A 72 4.13 -7.11 1.14
N VAL A 73 4.32 -8.41 1.33
CA VAL A 73 5.35 -8.98 2.22
C VAL A 73 6.45 -9.54 1.34
N MET A 74 7.62 -8.94 1.39
CA MET A 74 8.79 -9.38 0.63
C MET A 74 9.95 -9.70 1.58
N ARG A 75 10.85 -10.59 1.15
CA ARG A 75 12.13 -10.82 1.84
C ARG A 75 13.01 -9.61 1.62
N ASP A 76 13.50 -9.03 2.68
CA ASP A 76 14.60 -8.07 2.58
C ASP A 76 15.89 -8.86 2.36
N GLN A 77 16.75 -8.39 1.51
CA GLN A 77 17.94 -8.91 0.83
C GLN A 77 18.86 -9.97 1.51
N LEU A 78 18.51 -10.51 2.67
CA LEU A 78 19.32 -11.46 3.41
C LEU A 78 18.51 -12.71 3.79
N ASP A 79 18.95 -13.87 3.30
CA ASP A 79 18.44 -15.23 3.56
C ASP A 79 18.25 -15.59 5.05
N ARG A 80 17.31 -14.97 5.73
CA ARG A 80 16.94 -15.33 7.10
C ARG A 80 15.62 -16.06 7.13
N PHE A 81 15.65 -17.33 7.45
CA PHE A 81 14.45 -18.11 7.79
C PHE A 81 13.66 -17.38 8.88
N GLY A 82 12.37 -17.13 8.61
CA GLY A 82 11.46 -16.44 9.55
C GLY A 82 11.27 -14.94 9.33
N GLU A 83 11.99 -14.32 8.40
CA GLU A 83 11.91 -12.87 8.14
C GLU A 83 10.55 -12.47 7.54
N ILE A 84 10.00 -13.29 6.64
CA ILE A 84 8.68 -13.08 6.04
C ILE A 84 7.57 -13.11 7.10
N ASP A 85 7.59 -14.10 7.97
CA ASP A 85 6.60 -14.22 9.05
C ASP A 85 6.70 -13.06 10.03
N TYR A 86 7.93 -12.63 10.33
CA TYR A 86 8.17 -11.48 11.19
C TYR A 86 7.65 -10.18 10.55
N THR A 87 7.95 -9.93 9.27
CA THR A 87 7.43 -8.77 8.52
C THR A 87 5.91 -8.79 8.47
N ALA A 88 5.30 -9.95 8.20
CA ALA A 88 3.86 -10.11 8.22
C ALA A 88 3.25 -9.77 9.59
N GLU A 89 3.90 -10.17 10.70
CA GLU A 89 3.47 -9.80 12.05
C GLU A 89 3.58 -8.29 12.30
N LEU A 90 4.62 -7.61 11.80
CA LEU A 90 4.75 -6.16 11.91
C LEU A 90 3.61 -5.46 11.16
N LEU A 91 3.35 -5.86 9.91
CA LEU A 91 2.25 -5.33 9.10
C LEU A 91 0.89 -5.60 9.74
N LYS A 92 0.70 -6.77 10.36
CA LYS A 92 -0.51 -7.11 11.09
C LYS A 92 -0.75 -6.14 12.25
N LYS A 93 0.28 -5.83 13.04
CA LYS A 93 0.20 -4.84 14.14
C LYS A 93 -0.20 -3.46 13.63
N ILE A 94 0.26 -3.05 12.44
CA ILE A 94 -0.15 -1.79 11.82
C ILE A 94 -1.64 -1.83 11.48
N GLY A 95 -2.10 -2.91 10.83
CA GLY A 95 -3.52 -3.11 10.50
C GLY A 95 -4.44 -3.10 11.73
N GLU A 96 -4.07 -3.79 12.80
CA GLU A 96 -4.81 -3.85 14.07
C GLU A 96 -4.94 -2.49 14.78
N ASN A 97 -3.97 -1.59 14.55
CA ASN A 97 -4.01 -0.21 15.10
C ASN A 97 -4.67 0.79 14.15
N THR A 98 -5.09 0.37 12.96
CA THR A 98 -5.79 1.22 11.99
C THR A 98 -7.26 1.36 12.39
N THR A 99 -7.76 2.60 12.43
CA THR A 99 -9.06 2.89 13.03
C THR A 99 -10.24 2.92 12.05
N LYS A 100 -9.98 3.10 10.74
CA LYS A 100 -11.03 3.08 9.71
C LYS A 100 -10.86 1.92 8.75
N SER A 101 -9.92 2.01 7.79
CA SER A 101 -9.78 0.99 6.75
C SER A 101 -8.33 0.60 6.52
N VAL A 102 -8.09 -0.70 6.37
CA VAL A 102 -6.83 -1.28 5.92
C VAL A 102 -6.98 -1.70 4.47
N VAL A 103 -6.22 -1.08 3.59
CA VAL A 103 -6.13 -1.44 2.17
C VAL A 103 -4.99 -2.43 2.00
N LEU A 104 -5.25 -3.61 1.44
CA LEU A 104 -4.25 -4.66 1.31
C LEU A 104 -4.28 -5.35 -0.06
N ASN A 105 -3.11 -5.88 -0.45
CA ASN A 105 -2.94 -6.62 -1.68
C ASN A 105 -3.54 -8.03 -1.58
N ALA A 106 -4.59 -8.28 -2.34
CA ALA A 106 -5.25 -9.59 -2.39
C ALA A 106 -4.41 -10.68 -3.08
N ASN A 107 -3.43 -10.29 -3.91
CA ASN A 107 -2.55 -11.22 -4.60
C ASN A 107 -1.34 -11.64 -3.76
N ASP A 108 -1.04 -10.92 -2.67
CA ASP A 108 0.02 -11.32 -1.75
C ASP A 108 -0.38 -12.60 -0.98
N THR A 109 0.55 -13.54 -0.88
CA THR A 109 0.28 -14.87 -0.32
C THR A 109 -0.04 -14.86 1.18
N LEU A 110 0.37 -13.84 1.91
CA LEU A 110 0.12 -13.67 3.33
C LEU A 110 -0.99 -12.64 3.60
N LEU A 111 -0.88 -11.43 3.01
CA LEU A 111 -1.88 -10.38 3.20
C LEU A 111 -3.26 -10.77 2.68
N GLY A 112 -3.32 -11.52 1.58
CA GLY A 112 -4.56 -11.99 0.97
C GLY A 112 -5.35 -12.99 1.82
N LYS A 113 -4.71 -13.65 2.80
CA LYS A 113 -5.36 -14.64 3.66
C LYS A 113 -6.36 -13.98 4.60
N LYS A 114 -7.57 -14.56 4.71
CA LYS A 114 -8.60 -14.09 5.65
C LYS A 114 -8.12 -14.08 7.11
N ALA A 115 -7.25 -15.01 7.49
CA ALA A 115 -6.70 -15.10 8.84
C ALA A 115 -5.79 -13.91 9.19
N PHE A 116 -5.11 -13.31 8.20
CA PHE A 116 -4.26 -12.15 8.41
C PHE A 116 -5.07 -10.93 8.87
N SER A 117 -6.20 -10.67 8.25
CA SER A 117 -6.99 -9.46 8.43
C SER A 117 -8.24 -9.63 9.31
N LYS A 118 -8.37 -10.75 10.02
CA LYS A 118 -9.58 -11.10 10.80
C LYS A 118 -9.93 -10.08 11.89
N ASP A 119 -8.92 -9.42 12.44
CA ASP A 119 -9.04 -8.49 13.56
C ASP A 119 -9.00 -7.01 13.13
N PHE A 120 -9.02 -6.73 11.81
CA PHE A 120 -9.01 -5.37 11.28
C PHE A 120 -10.41 -4.75 11.29
N SER A 121 -10.48 -3.42 11.48
CA SER A 121 -11.76 -2.69 11.58
C SER A 121 -12.57 -2.79 10.29
N ASN A 122 -11.94 -2.54 9.16
CA ASN A 122 -12.48 -2.67 7.82
C ASN A 122 -11.34 -3.05 6.86
N VAL A 123 -11.65 -3.86 5.86
CA VAL A 123 -10.65 -4.34 4.89
C VAL A 123 -11.12 -4.04 3.48
N VAL A 124 -10.32 -3.30 2.76
CA VAL A 124 -10.46 -3.06 1.32
C VAL A 124 -9.33 -3.76 0.59
N LYS A 125 -9.65 -4.48 -0.46
CA LYS A 125 -8.67 -5.25 -1.23
C LYS A 125 -8.42 -4.63 -2.58
N PHE A 126 -7.14 -4.43 -2.90
CA PHE A 126 -6.72 -4.20 -4.28
C PHE A 126 -5.97 -5.42 -4.82
N GLY A 127 -5.85 -5.50 -6.13
CA GLY A 127 -5.10 -6.58 -6.76
C GLY A 127 -5.10 -6.48 -8.27
N PHE A 128 -4.66 -7.56 -8.91
CA PHE A 128 -4.65 -7.71 -10.36
C PHE A 128 -5.37 -8.99 -10.80
N ASP A 129 -5.89 -8.98 -12.02
CA ASP A 129 -6.53 -10.14 -12.63
C ASP A 129 -5.52 -11.26 -12.83
N GLN A 130 -5.95 -12.51 -12.65
CA GLN A 130 -5.12 -13.71 -12.80
C GLN A 130 -4.33 -13.76 -14.13
N LYS A 131 -4.87 -13.17 -15.21
CA LYS A 131 -4.19 -13.08 -16.51
C LYS A 131 -2.89 -12.29 -16.48
N LEU A 132 -2.74 -11.43 -15.48
CA LEU A 132 -1.59 -10.56 -15.32
C LEU A 132 -0.53 -11.13 -14.36
N ALA A 133 -0.75 -12.32 -13.83
CA ALA A 133 0.13 -12.91 -12.80
C ALA A 133 1.58 -13.09 -13.26
N GLU A 134 1.82 -13.37 -14.54
CA GLU A 134 3.17 -13.47 -15.11
C GLU A 134 3.98 -12.18 -15.02
N PHE A 135 3.30 -11.03 -14.95
CA PHE A 135 3.93 -9.71 -14.88
C PHE A 135 4.20 -9.27 -13.44
N PHE A 136 3.58 -9.90 -12.45
CA PHE A 136 3.68 -9.56 -11.04
C PHE A 136 4.01 -10.81 -10.21
N PRO A 137 5.23 -11.39 -10.38
CA PRO A 137 5.63 -12.56 -9.60
C PRO A 137 5.66 -12.23 -8.11
N ASN A 138 5.21 -13.14 -7.27
CA ASN A 138 5.37 -13.04 -5.83
C ASN A 138 6.79 -13.48 -5.41
N ASP A 139 7.13 -13.29 -4.13
CA ASP A 139 8.46 -13.60 -3.61
C ASP A 139 8.82 -15.09 -3.76
N ASP A 140 7.88 -15.99 -3.51
CA ASP A 140 8.08 -17.44 -3.67
C ASP A 140 8.30 -17.83 -5.14
N GLU A 141 7.62 -17.16 -6.08
CA GLU A 141 7.77 -17.39 -7.52
C GLU A 141 9.11 -16.88 -8.07
N MET A 142 9.67 -15.83 -7.48
CA MET A 142 10.98 -15.31 -7.86
C MET A 142 12.14 -16.23 -7.44
N HIS A 143 11.94 -17.02 -6.38
CA HIS A 143 12.99 -17.86 -5.79
C HIS A 143 12.82 -19.37 -6.04
N SER A 144 11.80 -19.81 -6.79
CA SER A 144 11.58 -21.23 -7.07
C SER A 144 11.40 -21.53 -8.56
N GLU A 145 12.20 -22.48 -9.07
CA GLU A 145 12.14 -22.93 -10.47
C GLU A 145 10.91 -23.78 -10.82
N ASN A 146 10.11 -24.23 -9.84
CA ASN A 146 9.12 -25.31 -10.02
C ASN A 146 7.73 -25.07 -9.40
N ILE A 147 7.32 -23.85 -9.07
CA ILE A 147 5.97 -23.63 -8.54
C ILE A 147 4.94 -23.59 -9.69
N LYS A 148 4.15 -24.66 -9.80
CA LYS A 148 2.93 -24.63 -10.61
C LYS A 148 1.99 -23.57 -10.03
N LYS A 149 1.82 -22.48 -10.76
CA LYS A 149 0.99 -21.33 -10.41
C LYS A 149 -0.47 -21.75 -10.20
N ALA A 150 -0.84 -22.08 -8.99
CA ALA A 150 -2.24 -22.20 -8.60
C ALA A 150 -2.78 -20.80 -8.32
N HIS A 151 -2.95 -19.99 -9.35
CA HIS A 151 -3.56 -18.68 -9.23
C HIS A 151 -5.06 -18.85 -8.93
N GLN A 152 -5.42 -18.66 -7.67
CA GLN A 152 -6.81 -18.62 -7.27
C GLN A 152 -7.47 -17.34 -7.82
N LYS A 153 -8.75 -17.46 -8.21
CA LYS A 153 -9.55 -16.29 -8.60
C LYS A 153 -9.64 -15.36 -7.38
N ILE A 154 -9.03 -14.20 -7.50
CA ILE A 154 -8.97 -13.21 -6.43
C ILE A 154 -10.20 -12.31 -6.51
N SER A 155 -10.79 -12.04 -5.35
CA SER A 155 -11.80 -11.00 -5.19
C SER A 155 -11.12 -9.76 -4.61
N ALA A 156 -11.24 -8.64 -5.32
CA ALA A 156 -10.72 -7.35 -4.89
C ALA A 156 -11.74 -6.26 -5.20
N ASP A 157 -11.77 -5.23 -4.37
CA ASP A 157 -12.67 -4.07 -4.51
C ASP A 157 -12.17 -3.15 -5.63
N VAL A 158 -10.84 -3.06 -5.77
CA VAL A 158 -10.16 -2.36 -6.87
C VAL A 158 -9.23 -3.33 -7.57
N LEU A 159 -9.48 -3.59 -8.86
CA LEU A 159 -8.80 -4.66 -9.59
C LEU A 159 -8.21 -4.17 -10.91
N LEU A 160 -6.90 -4.35 -11.07
CA LEU A 160 -6.21 -4.16 -12.35
C LEU A 160 -6.62 -5.26 -13.33
N LYS A 161 -7.23 -4.88 -14.46
CA LYS A 161 -7.71 -5.79 -15.50
C LYS A 161 -6.77 -5.93 -16.68
N GLY A 162 -6.03 -4.88 -16.96
CA GLY A 162 -5.10 -4.80 -18.07
C GLY A 162 -4.27 -3.54 -17.99
N PHE A 163 -3.21 -3.49 -18.77
CA PHE A 163 -2.35 -2.33 -18.86
C PHE A 163 -1.64 -2.26 -20.21
N SER A 164 -1.17 -1.07 -20.55
CA SER A 164 -0.20 -0.82 -21.61
C SER A 164 1.01 -0.09 -21.01
N GLU A 165 1.92 0.37 -21.85
CA GLU A 165 3.13 1.06 -21.43
C GLU A 165 2.84 2.30 -20.55
N ASP A 166 1.75 3.01 -20.86
CA ASP A 166 1.37 4.29 -20.26
C ASP A 166 -0.05 4.33 -19.68
N SER A 167 -0.77 3.21 -19.64
CA SER A 167 -2.14 3.18 -19.15
C SER A 167 -2.50 1.91 -18.42
N ALA A 168 -3.50 2.01 -17.53
CA ALA A 168 -4.06 0.91 -16.76
C ALA A 168 -5.59 0.89 -16.88
N ASP A 169 -6.16 -0.28 -17.13
CA ASP A 169 -7.59 -0.54 -17.07
C ASP A 169 -7.93 -1.13 -15.69
N ILE A 170 -8.59 -0.36 -14.85
CA ILE A 170 -8.87 -0.71 -13.46
C ILE A 170 -10.39 -0.81 -13.26
N VAL A 171 -10.84 -1.91 -12.65
CA VAL A 171 -12.21 -2.04 -12.16
C VAL A 171 -12.30 -1.37 -10.80
N TRP A 172 -13.16 -0.37 -10.70
CA TRP A 172 -13.43 0.36 -9.49
C TRP A 172 -14.90 0.78 -9.47
N GLY A 173 -15.58 0.57 -8.35
CA GLY A 173 -17.02 0.80 -8.24
C GLY A 173 -17.85 0.00 -9.26
N GLY A 174 -17.40 -1.22 -9.58
CA GLY A 174 -18.05 -2.12 -10.54
C GLY A 174 -17.90 -1.72 -12.02
N LYS A 175 -17.12 -0.68 -12.33
CA LYS A 175 -16.89 -0.19 -13.71
C LYS A 175 -15.41 -0.25 -14.06
N VAL A 176 -15.11 -0.57 -15.32
CA VAL A 176 -13.75 -0.45 -15.86
C VAL A 176 -13.49 1.01 -16.20
N LYS A 177 -12.40 1.55 -15.65
CA LYS A 177 -11.91 2.90 -15.96
C LYS A 177 -10.48 2.82 -16.46
N ARG A 178 -10.15 3.61 -17.46
CA ARG A 178 -8.78 3.74 -17.99
C ARG A 178 -8.10 4.95 -17.36
N PHE A 179 -6.89 4.72 -16.86
CA PHE A 179 -6.03 5.73 -16.27
C PHE A 179 -4.74 5.83 -17.07
N ASN A 180 -4.34 7.04 -17.44
CA ASN A 180 -3.06 7.30 -18.09
C ASN A 180 -2.01 7.61 -17.04
N LEU A 181 -0.86 6.94 -17.11
CA LEU A 181 0.27 7.15 -16.21
C LEU A 181 1.30 8.05 -16.87
N LYS A 182 1.82 9.00 -16.11
CA LYS A 182 2.98 9.81 -16.50
C LYS A 182 4.31 9.16 -16.12
N ILE A 183 4.26 8.03 -15.40
CA ILE A 183 5.42 7.31 -14.88
C ILE A 183 5.39 5.92 -15.49
N SER A 184 6.45 5.55 -16.21
CA SER A 184 6.63 4.22 -16.78
C SER A 184 7.02 3.19 -15.70
N GLY A 185 6.76 1.92 -16.00
CA GLY A 185 7.14 0.77 -15.17
C GLY A 185 5.95 0.03 -14.60
N ILE A 186 6.00 -1.29 -14.73
CA ILE A 186 4.91 -2.21 -14.38
C ILE A 186 4.51 -2.14 -12.90
N HIS A 187 5.48 -1.94 -12.01
CA HIS A 187 5.19 -1.78 -10.58
C HIS A 187 4.38 -0.51 -10.28
N ASN A 188 4.55 0.55 -11.08
CA ASN A 188 3.79 1.77 -10.93
C ASN A 188 2.32 1.58 -11.28
N ILE A 189 2.00 0.65 -12.16
CA ILE A 189 0.62 0.31 -12.54
C ILE A 189 -0.12 -0.33 -11.36
N LEU A 190 0.52 -1.28 -10.69
CA LEU A 190 -0.07 -1.90 -9.49
C LEU A 190 -0.12 -0.91 -8.32
N ASN A 191 0.90 -0.07 -8.15
CA ASN A 191 0.91 1.00 -7.16
C ASN A 191 -0.20 2.03 -7.39
N LEU A 192 -0.56 2.32 -8.66
CA LEU A 192 -1.73 3.16 -8.96
C LEU A 192 -3.02 2.49 -8.51
N THR A 193 -3.19 1.19 -8.76
CA THR A 193 -4.37 0.42 -8.31
C THR A 193 -4.52 0.48 -6.80
N ALA A 194 -3.40 0.30 -6.07
CA ALA A 194 -3.35 0.43 -4.63
C ALA A 194 -3.67 1.85 -4.14
N ALA A 195 -3.13 2.87 -4.82
CA ALA A 195 -3.37 4.27 -4.48
C ALA A 195 -4.85 4.66 -4.69
N ILE A 196 -5.49 4.19 -5.76
CA ILE A 196 -6.93 4.39 -6.00
C ILE A 196 -7.74 3.76 -4.88
N ALA A 197 -7.43 2.51 -4.48
CA ALA A 197 -8.14 1.82 -3.41
C ALA A 197 -8.02 2.57 -2.07
N LEU A 198 -6.87 3.17 -1.77
CA LEU A 198 -6.69 3.95 -0.55
C LEU A 198 -7.43 5.30 -0.61
N VAL A 199 -7.34 6.00 -1.74
CA VAL A 199 -7.95 7.33 -1.89
C VAL A 199 -9.48 7.25 -1.92
N ASP A 200 -10.06 6.15 -2.40
CA ASP A 200 -11.51 5.90 -2.37
C ASP A 200 -12.06 5.77 -0.94
N GLU A 201 -11.23 5.40 0.03
CA GLU A 201 -11.59 5.28 1.45
C GLU A 201 -11.46 6.61 2.24
N ILE A 202 -10.76 7.59 1.69
CA ILE A 202 -10.48 8.88 2.34
C ILE A 202 -11.58 9.91 2.06
#